data_0a702d9dd88faf448903c1b7d1f1fa78
#
_entry.id   0a702d9dd88faf448903c1b7d1f1fa78
#
_cell.length_a   1.000
_cell.length_b   1.000
_cell.length_c   1.000
_cell.angle_alpha   90.00
_cell.angle_beta   90.00
_cell.angle_gamma   90.00
#
_symmetry.space_group_name_H-M   'P 1'
#
loop_
_entity.id
_entity.type
_entity.pdbx_description
1 polymer ?
#
loop_
_entity_poly.entity_id
_entity_poly.type
_entity_poly.pdbx_seq_one_letter_code
_entity_poly.pdbx_strand_id
1 'polypeptide(L)'
;MPNRKLNKATDQRDAMLRNMVTAFLWNGKLVTTEARAKEVRPIAEKLITLAVSEYKNSETVIKTTLNDKQQTVEVEKVVDKPSKLHARRQIMAYLYDMPLPRNEKETKPEYAKRSKETPHPVVEKLFREIAPKYDGRSGGYTRVLKLGPRRGDAAEMAMIELI
;
A
#
# COMPACT_ATOMS: atom_id res chain seq x y z
N MET A 1 18.32 6.29 -11.66
CA MET A 1 18.98 5.00 -11.37
C MET A 1 18.78 4.09 -12.56
N PRO A 2 19.80 3.35 -13.01
CA PRO A 2 19.59 2.42 -14.12
C PRO A 2 18.61 1.35 -13.68
N ASN A 3 17.54 1.18 -14.44
CA ASN A 3 16.58 0.10 -14.26
C ASN A 3 17.26 -1.26 -14.49
N ARG A 4 17.56 -2.00 -13.42
CA ARG A 4 18.16 -3.33 -13.52
C ARG A 4 17.17 -4.28 -14.18
N LYS A 5 17.63 -5.04 -15.16
CA LYS A 5 16.81 -6.04 -15.85
C LYS A 5 16.43 -7.23 -14.94
N LEU A 6 17.23 -7.53 -13.91
CA LEU A 6 17.02 -8.63 -12.95
C LEU A 6 16.89 -10.01 -13.65
N ASN A 7 17.53 -10.18 -14.79
CA ASN A 7 17.46 -11.38 -15.65
C ASN A 7 16.01 -11.77 -16.04
N LYS A 8 15.14 -10.77 -16.29
CA LYS A 8 13.74 -10.98 -16.64
C LYS A 8 13.34 -10.13 -17.85
N ALA A 9 12.35 -10.60 -18.61
CA ALA A 9 11.64 -9.79 -19.59
C ALA A 9 10.96 -8.60 -18.87
N THR A 10 10.69 -7.51 -19.59
CA THR A 10 10.20 -6.26 -19.00
C THR A 10 8.88 -6.46 -18.26
N ASP A 11 7.93 -7.15 -18.87
CA ASP A 11 6.63 -7.48 -18.30
C ASP A 11 6.73 -8.29 -17.01
N GLN A 12 7.55 -9.35 -17.03
CA GLN A 12 7.81 -10.19 -15.84
C GLN A 12 8.53 -9.42 -14.72
N ARG A 13 9.48 -8.56 -15.10
CA ARG A 13 10.18 -7.70 -14.14
C ARG A 13 9.22 -6.74 -13.45
N ASP A 14 8.38 -6.06 -14.22
CA ASP A 14 7.45 -5.08 -13.71
C ASP A 14 6.36 -5.73 -12.84
N ALA A 15 5.83 -6.87 -13.24
CA ALA A 15 4.90 -7.66 -12.43
C ALA A 15 5.54 -8.13 -11.11
N MET A 16 6.80 -8.59 -11.14
CA MET A 16 7.54 -9.00 -9.96
C MET A 16 7.76 -7.82 -8.99
N LEU A 17 8.22 -6.67 -9.48
CA LEU A 17 8.46 -5.49 -8.65
C LEU A 17 7.15 -4.97 -8.04
N ARG A 18 6.07 -4.93 -8.83
CA ARG A 18 4.74 -4.55 -8.39
C ARG A 18 4.24 -5.45 -7.24
N ASN A 19 4.40 -6.77 -7.37
CA ASN A 19 4.06 -7.72 -6.33
C ASN A 19 4.88 -7.50 -5.05
N MET A 20 6.20 -7.32 -5.20
CA MET A 20 7.09 -7.09 -4.06
C MET A 20 6.79 -5.77 -3.32
N VAL A 21 6.49 -4.69 -4.04
CA VAL A 21 6.09 -3.41 -3.44
C VAL A 21 4.76 -3.56 -2.70
N THR A 22 3.78 -4.25 -3.28
CA THR A 22 2.50 -4.53 -2.62
C THR A 22 2.70 -5.32 -1.32
N ALA A 23 3.47 -6.41 -1.36
CA ALA A 23 3.78 -7.21 -0.19
C ALA A 23 4.58 -6.43 0.87
N PHE A 24 5.50 -5.57 0.45
CA PHE A 24 6.28 -4.71 1.34
C PHE A 24 5.40 -3.70 2.08
N LEU A 25 4.54 -2.97 1.37
CA LEU A 25 3.64 -2.00 1.99
C LEU A 25 2.61 -2.67 2.91
N TRP A 26 2.19 -3.90 2.57
CA TRP A 26 1.28 -4.67 3.40
C TRP A 26 1.94 -5.15 4.70
N ASN A 27 3.12 -5.75 4.61
CA ASN A 27 3.80 -6.37 5.75
C ASN A 27 4.70 -5.41 6.54
N GLY A 28 5.05 -4.24 5.97
CA GLY A 28 6.02 -3.29 6.56
C GLY A 28 7.48 -3.71 6.42
N LYS A 29 7.74 -4.98 6.08
CA LYS A 29 9.10 -5.54 5.85
C LYS A 29 9.06 -6.62 4.76
N LEU A 30 10.17 -6.78 4.06
CA LEU A 30 10.33 -7.78 3.01
C LEU A 30 11.78 -8.27 2.96
N VAL A 31 11.97 -9.58 2.98
CA VAL A 31 13.28 -10.22 2.76
C VAL A 31 13.40 -10.66 1.32
N THR A 32 14.46 -10.23 0.64
CA THR A 32 14.70 -10.52 -0.77
C THR A 32 16.18 -10.39 -1.10
N THR A 33 16.59 -10.58 -2.36
CA THR A 33 17.96 -10.30 -2.76
C THR A 33 18.26 -8.79 -2.76
N GLU A 34 19.51 -8.41 -2.46
CA GLU A 34 19.95 -7.01 -2.40
C GLU A 34 19.60 -6.24 -3.68
N ALA A 35 19.81 -6.87 -4.84
CA ALA A 35 19.50 -6.26 -6.13
C ALA A 35 18.01 -5.90 -6.27
N ARG A 36 17.10 -6.79 -5.82
CA ARG A 36 15.65 -6.54 -5.85
C ARG A 36 15.25 -5.51 -4.80
N ALA A 37 15.80 -5.58 -3.58
CA ALA A 37 15.51 -4.59 -2.54
C ALA A 37 15.86 -3.17 -3.00
N LYS A 38 16.99 -3.00 -3.69
CA LYS A 38 17.42 -1.71 -4.26
C LYS A 38 16.48 -1.17 -5.35
N GLU A 39 15.78 -2.03 -6.09
CA GLU A 39 14.77 -1.62 -7.09
C GLU A 39 13.39 -1.36 -6.47
N VAL A 40 13.00 -2.12 -5.43
CA VAL A 40 11.74 -1.93 -4.70
C VAL A 40 11.72 -0.60 -3.95
N ARG A 41 12.86 -0.22 -3.35
CA ARG A 41 12.99 0.98 -2.51
C ARG A 41 12.48 2.26 -3.17
N PRO A 42 12.98 2.71 -4.34
CA PRO A 42 12.57 3.97 -4.94
C PRO A 42 11.09 3.97 -5.36
N ILE A 43 10.54 2.81 -5.74
CA ILE A 43 9.14 2.69 -6.11
C ILE A 43 8.26 2.84 -4.87
N ALA A 44 8.58 2.13 -3.80
CA ALA A 44 7.84 2.21 -2.55
C ALA A 44 7.90 3.63 -1.94
N GLU A 45 9.08 4.25 -1.92
CA GLU A 45 9.25 5.61 -1.41
C GLU A 45 8.43 6.64 -2.21
N LYS A 46 8.34 6.49 -3.54
CA LYS A 46 7.50 7.34 -4.39
C LYS A 46 6.02 7.23 -4.02
N LEU A 47 5.51 6.01 -3.80
CA LEU A 47 4.11 5.80 -3.41
C LEU A 47 3.83 6.33 -2.00
N ILE A 48 4.77 6.17 -1.07
CA ILE A 48 4.65 6.73 0.29
C ILE A 48 4.64 8.26 0.23
N THR A 49 5.53 8.89 -0.54
CA THR A 49 5.54 10.35 -0.71
C THR A 49 4.21 10.88 -1.22
N LEU A 50 3.61 10.22 -2.24
CA LEU A 50 2.28 10.59 -2.74
C LEU A 50 1.20 10.48 -1.67
N ALA A 51 1.26 9.46 -0.83
CA ALA A 51 0.31 9.30 0.26
C ALA A 51 0.52 10.35 1.37
N VAL A 52 1.77 10.62 1.75
CA VAL A 52 2.13 11.59 2.80
C VAL A 52 1.74 13.01 2.41
N SER A 53 1.89 13.40 1.14
CA SER A 53 1.50 14.75 0.68
C SER A 53 -0.01 15.00 0.72
N GLU A 54 -0.83 13.93 0.60
CA GLU A 54 -2.26 14.07 0.34
C GLU A 54 -3.17 13.47 1.43
N TYR A 55 -2.64 12.75 2.44
CA TYR A 55 -3.48 12.02 3.40
C TYR A 55 -4.42 12.92 4.22
N LYS A 56 -4.04 14.18 4.47
CA LYS A 56 -4.85 15.19 5.18
C LYS A 56 -5.95 15.83 4.31
N ASN A 57 -5.86 15.72 3.00
CA ASN A 57 -6.73 16.40 2.05
C ASN A 57 -8.11 15.70 1.93
N SER A 58 -8.91 15.78 2.97
CA SER A 58 -10.30 15.31 3.02
C SER A 58 -11.23 16.42 3.43
N GLU A 59 -12.52 16.29 3.10
CA GLU A 59 -13.58 17.18 3.51
C GLU A 59 -14.77 16.38 4.03
N THR A 60 -15.49 16.94 5.00
CA THR A 60 -16.72 16.33 5.52
C THR A 60 -17.90 16.88 4.71
N VAL A 61 -18.65 15.99 4.09
CA VAL A 61 -19.84 16.31 3.31
C VAL A 61 -21.04 15.64 3.94
N ILE A 62 -22.11 16.42 4.17
CA ILE A 62 -23.40 15.89 4.62
C ILE A 62 -24.07 15.24 3.41
N LYS A 63 -24.33 13.94 3.49
CA LYS A 63 -25.08 13.20 2.47
C LYS A 63 -26.41 12.72 3.03
N THR A 64 -27.45 12.99 2.27
CA THR A 64 -28.79 12.49 2.55
C THR A 64 -28.89 11.04 2.06
N THR A 65 -29.13 10.10 2.97
CA THR A 65 -29.36 8.68 2.67
C THR A 65 -30.72 8.23 3.19
N LEU A 66 -31.34 7.25 2.51
CA LEU A 66 -32.58 6.65 2.99
C LEU A 66 -32.25 5.50 3.95
N ASN A 67 -32.90 5.52 5.11
CA ASN A 67 -32.89 4.40 6.07
C ASN A 67 -33.69 3.22 5.54
N ASP A 68 -33.54 2.02 6.18
CA ASP A 68 -34.36 0.84 5.93
C ASP A 68 -35.89 1.11 6.07
N LYS A 69 -36.26 2.18 6.80
CA LYS A 69 -37.64 2.69 6.97
C LYS A 69 -38.04 3.74 5.94
N GLN A 70 -37.25 3.93 4.86
CA GLN A 70 -37.45 4.94 3.81
C GLN A 70 -37.50 6.40 4.33
N GLN A 71 -36.92 6.68 5.48
CA GLN A 71 -36.78 8.04 6.01
C GLN A 71 -35.45 8.64 5.55
N THR A 72 -35.45 9.90 5.19
CA THR A 72 -34.29 10.70 4.86
C THR A 72 -33.47 10.96 6.12
N VAL A 73 -32.22 10.47 6.16
CA VAL A 73 -31.28 10.73 7.25
C VAL A 73 -30.06 11.42 6.68
N GLU A 74 -29.63 12.50 7.31
CA GLU A 74 -28.37 13.17 7.01
C GLU A 74 -27.24 12.43 7.70
N VAL A 75 -26.26 11.97 6.89
CA VAL A 75 -25.08 11.27 7.39
C VAL A 75 -23.84 12.07 6.99
N GLU A 76 -23.04 12.44 7.98
CA GLU A 76 -21.73 13.03 7.73
C GLU A 76 -20.79 11.98 7.14
N LYS A 77 -20.25 12.26 5.97
CA LYS A 77 -19.28 11.38 5.31
C LYS A 77 -18.02 12.14 4.96
N VAL A 78 -16.89 11.61 5.39
CA VAL A 78 -15.59 12.12 4.98
C VAL A 78 -15.32 11.68 3.55
N VAL A 79 -15.08 12.66 2.67
CA VAL A 79 -14.81 12.44 1.24
C VAL A 79 -13.41 12.97 0.92
N ASP A 80 -12.70 12.24 0.09
CA ASP A 80 -11.37 12.68 -0.37
C ASP A 80 -11.52 13.86 -1.33
N LYS A 81 -10.73 14.94 -1.13
CA LYS A 81 -10.62 16.04 -2.09
C LYS A 81 -10.07 15.56 -3.43
N PRO A 82 -10.26 16.30 -4.53
CA PRO A 82 -9.83 15.89 -5.87
C PRO A 82 -8.35 15.51 -5.96
N SER A 83 -7.44 16.22 -5.27
CA SER A 83 -6.01 15.92 -5.24
C SER A 83 -5.70 14.58 -4.57
N LYS A 84 -6.30 14.33 -3.39
CA LYS A 84 -6.17 13.05 -2.68
C LYS A 84 -6.78 11.89 -3.47
N LEU A 85 -7.92 12.11 -4.10
CA LEU A 85 -8.55 11.12 -4.97
C LEU A 85 -7.66 10.77 -6.16
N HIS A 86 -6.99 11.77 -6.75
CA HIS A 86 -6.02 11.55 -7.83
C HIS A 86 -4.83 10.72 -7.36
N ALA A 87 -4.22 11.08 -6.24
CA ALA A 87 -3.11 10.31 -5.64
C ALA A 87 -3.53 8.86 -5.34
N ARG A 88 -4.72 8.67 -4.75
CA ARG A 88 -5.28 7.33 -4.48
C ARG A 88 -5.42 6.51 -5.77
N ARG A 89 -5.93 7.10 -6.85
CA ARG A 89 -6.07 6.42 -8.15
C ARG A 89 -4.72 6.04 -8.74
N GLN A 90 -3.70 6.90 -8.64
CA GLN A 90 -2.33 6.57 -9.09
C GLN A 90 -1.73 5.40 -8.31
N ILE A 91 -1.91 5.38 -6.98
CA ILE A 91 -1.42 4.30 -6.11
C ILE A 91 -2.16 2.98 -6.45
N MET A 92 -3.48 3.02 -6.61
CA MET A 92 -4.30 1.86 -6.99
C MET A 92 -3.90 1.31 -8.37
N ALA A 93 -3.58 2.16 -9.33
CA ALA A 93 -3.12 1.74 -10.65
C ALA A 93 -1.78 0.96 -10.60
N TYR A 94 -0.96 1.20 -9.59
CA TYR A 94 0.31 0.50 -9.41
C TYR A 94 0.20 -0.73 -8.51
N LEU A 95 -0.45 -0.65 -7.35
CA LEU A 95 -0.53 -1.76 -6.39
C LEU A 95 -1.50 -2.85 -6.84
N TYR A 96 -1.22 -4.09 -6.43
CA TYR A 96 -2.19 -5.16 -6.52
C TYR A 96 -3.15 -5.11 -5.34
N ASP A 97 -4.38 -5.54 -5.58
CA ASP A 97 -5.35 -5.69 -4.52
C ASP A 97 -5.08 -6.99 -3.74
N MET A 98 -4.99 -6.87 -2.43
CA MET A 98 -4.78 -8.02 -1.55
C MET A 98 -6.03 -8.21 -0.69
N PRO A 99 -6.55 -9.45 -0.59
CA PRO A 99 -7.68 -9.73 0.27
C PRO A 99 -7.31 -9.50 1.74
N LEU A 100 -8.25 -9.01 2.52
CA LEU A 100 -8.10 -8.93 3.96
C LEU A 100 -7.89 -10.33 4.57
N PRO A 101 -7.00 -10.49 5.54
CA PRO A 101 -6.89 -11.75 6.26
C PRO A 101 -8.20 -12.05 6.98
N ARG A 102 -8.61 -13.32 6.96
CA ARG A 102 -9.78 -13.78 7.68
C ARG A 102 -9.48 -13.89 9.16
N ASN A 103 -10.40 -13.42 10.01
CA ASN A 103 -10.32 -13.63 11.45
C ASN A 103 -10.71 -15.08 11.79
N GLU A 104 -10.13 -15.66 12.86
CA GLU A 104 -10.28 -17.09 13.21
C GLU A 104 -11.73 -17.57 13.40
N LYS A 105 -12.65 -16.69 13.81
CA LYS A 105 -14.06 -17.02 14.07
C LYS A 105 -15.04 -16.28 13.15
N GLU A 106 -14.54 -15.67 12.07
CA GLU A 106 -15.34 -14.85 11.17
C GLU A 106 -16.16 -15.73 10.20
N THR A 107 -17.46 -15.49 10.13
CA THR A 107 -18.33 -16.14 9.16
C THR A 107 -18.15 -15.56 7.74
N LYS A 108 -18.54 -16.31 6.71
CA LYS A 108 -18.48 -15.83 5.32
C LYS A 108 -19.22 -14.49 5.08
N PRO A 109 -20.45 -14.28 5.59
CA PRO A 109 -21.16 -13.01 5.39
C PRO A 109 -20.51 -11.84 6.13
N GLU A 110 -19.97 -12.05 7.34
CA GLU A 110 -19.24 -11.01 8.09
C GLU A 110 -17.95 -10.59 7.36
N TYR A 111 -17.17 -11.57 6.86
CA TYR A 111 -16.02 -11.29 6.03
C TYR A 111 -16.39 -10.48 4.77
N ALA A 112 -17.46 -10.86 4.08
CA ALA A 112 -17.93 -10.17 2.89
C ALA A 112 -18.35 -8.71 3.20
N LYS A 113 -18.98 -8.47 4.36
CA LYS A 113 -19.35 -7.13 4.83
C LYS A 113 -18.11 -6.29 5.10
N ARG A 114 -17.15 -6.80 5.89
CA ARG A 114 -15.88 -6.14 6.21
C ARG A 114 -15.04 -5.84 4.97
N SER A 115 -15.00 -6.78 4.01
CA SER A 115 -14.29 -6.59 2.74
C SER A 115 -14.91 -5.49 1.88
N LYS A 116 -16.25 -5.32 1.91
CA LYS A 116 -16.95 -4.20 1.24
C LYS A 116 -16.70 -2.85 1.93
N GLU A 117 -16.56 -2.83 3.25
CA GLU A 117 -16.28 -1.62 4.02
C GLU A 117 -14.85 -1.12 3.80
N THR A 118 -13.91 -2.01 3.49
CA THR A 118 -12.51 -1.66 3.26
C THR A 118 -12.07 -2.13 1.86
N PRO A 119 -12.53 -1.45 0.79
CA PRO A 119 -12.02 -1.70 -0.55
C PRO A 119 -10.54 -1.33 -0.61
N HIS A 120 -9.74 -2.10 -1.35
CA HIS A 120 -8.30 -1.86 -1.52
C HIS A 120 -7.50 -1.75 -0.21
N PRO A 121 -7.41 -2.83 0.59
CA PRO A 121 -6.85 -2.78 1.95
C PRO A 121 -5.42 -2.24 2.04
N VAL A 122 -4.57 -2.52 1.03
CA VAL A 122 -3.19 -2.02 0.99
C VAL A 122 -3.14 -0.49 0.86
N VAL A 123 -4.03 0.06 0.02
CA VAL A 123 -4.13 1.52 -0.19
C VAL A 123 -4.69 2.19 1.07
N GLU A 124 -5.71 1.61 1.69
CA GLU A 124 -6.25 2.12 2.95
C GLU A 124 -5.20 2.11 4.06
N LYS A 125 -4.43 1.03 4.19
CA LYS A 125 -3.31 0.93 5.13
C LYS A 125 -2.27 2.02 4.87
N LEU A 126 -1.94 2.28 3.61
CA LEU A 126 -0.97 3.32 3.23
C LEU A 126 -1.44 4.71 3.68
N PHE A 127 -2.71 5.07 3.46
CA PHE A 127 -3.25 6.39 3.83
C PHE A 127 -3.57 6.54 5.32
N ARG A 128 -4.02 5.47 6.00
CA ARG A 128 -4.49 5.53 7.40
C ARG A 128 -3.39 5.26 8.42
N GLU A 129 -2.44 4.37 8.08
CA GLU A 129 -1.42 3.91 9.05
C GLU A 129 -0.02 4.42 8.69
N ILE A 130 0.39 4.27 7.42
CA ILE A 130 1.76 4.56 7.00
C ILE A 130 1.98 6.05 6.81
N ALA A 131 1.11 6.73 6.06
CA ALA A 131 1.28 8.15 5.77
C ALA A 131 1.33 9.04 7.02
N PRO A 132 0.46 8.87 8.04
CA PRO A 132 0.53 9.68 9.26
C PRO A 132 1.83 9.52 10.06
N LYS A 133 2.48 8.33 10.01
CA LYS A 133 3.76 8.10 10.70
C LYS A 133 4.90 8.96 10.15
N TYR A 134 4.79 9.34 8.88
CA TYR A 134 5.82 10.09 8.17
C TYR A 134 5.44 11.54 7.91
N ASP A 135 4.46 12.06 8.64
CA ASP A 135 4.08 13.47 8.55
C ASP A 135 5.29 14.38 8.82
N GLY A 136 5.48 15.37 7.93
CA GLY A 136 6.62 16.29 8.02
C GLY A 136 7.96 15.71 7.52
N ARG A 137 8.03 14.45 7.11
CA ARG A 137 9.24 13.82 6.57
C ARG A 137 9.24 13.87 5.05
N SER A 138 10.33 14.36 4.45
CA SER A 138 10.45 14.57 3.00
C SER A 138 11.01 13.37 2.22
N GLY A 139 11.34 12.24 2.89
CA GLY A 139 11.89 11.04 2.24
C GLY A 139 12.63 10.11 3.19
N GLY A 140 13.26 9.07 2.62
CA GLY A 140 14.00 8.09 3.40
C GLY A 140 13.11 7.28 4.34
N TYR A 141 11.94 6.88 3.87
CA TYR A 141 10.96 6.12 4.65
C TYR A 141 11.35 4.66 4.84
N THR A 142 12.36 4.21 4.10
CA THR A 142 12.74 2.80 4.06
C THR A 142 14.23 2.60 4.34
N ARG A 143 14.55 1.51 5.01
CA ARG A 143 15.91 1.08 5.28
C ARG A 143 16.15 -0.30 4.67
N VAL A 144 17.34 -0.51 4.10
CA VAL A 144 17.78 -1.80 3.56
C VAL A 144 18.92 -2.33 4.43
N LEU A 145 18.70 -3.48 5.05
CA LEU A 145 19.67 -4.18 5.89
C LEU A 145 20.21 -5.40 5.12
N LYS A 146 21.54 -5.54 5.04
CA LYS A 146 22.17 -6.70 4.42
C LYS A 146 22.15 -7.88 5.40
N LEU A 147 21.76 -9.06 4.91
CA LEU A 147 21.66 -10.29 5.70
C LEU A 147 22.79 -11.28 5.39
N GLY A 148 23.63 -10.97 4.38
CA GLY A 148 24.68 -11.86 3.90
C GLY A 148 24.21 -12.85 2.84
N PRO A 149 25.10 -13.75 2.40
CA PRO A 149 24.81 -14.67 1.31
C PRO A 149 23.89 -15.82 1.74
N ARG A 150 22.99 -16.22 0.84
CA ARG A 150 22.10 -17.37 1.01
C ARG A 150 22.89 -18.69 0.84
N ARG A 151 22.59 -19.71 1.67
CA ARG A 151 23.33 -20.97 1.69
C ARG A 151 23.32 -21.74 0.36
N GLY A 152 22.24 -21.66 -0.42
CA GLY A 152 22.10 -22.50 -1.62
C GLY A 152 22.91 -22.01 -2.82
N ASP A 153 22.93 -20.69 -3.05
CA ASP A 153 23.49 -20.09 -4.28
C ASP A 153 24.36 -18.86 -4.00
N ALA A 154 24.71 -18.62 -2.75
CA ALA A 154 25.50 -17.46 -2.31
C ALA A 154 24.93 -16.10 -2.76
N ALA A 155 23.62 -16.02 -3.09
CA ALA A 155 23.00 -14.78 -3.45
C ALA A 155 22.93 -13.83 -2.25
N GLU A 156 23.40 -12.58 -2.42
CA GLU A 156 23.35 -11.55 -1.39
C GLU A 156 21.89 -11.21 -1.03
N MET A 157 21.53 -11.49 0.22
CA MET A 157 20.20 -11.24 0.75
C MET A 157 20.12 -9.91 1.49
N ALA A 158 18.97 -9.27 1.42
CA ALA A 158 18.69 -8.05 2.16
C ALA A 158 17.25 -8.03 2.65
N MET A 159 17.03 -7.35 3.75
CA MET A 159 15.72 -7.00 4.26
C MET A 159 15.46 -5.51 4.02
N ILE A 160 14.35 -5.17 3.39
CA ILE A 160 13.84 -3.81 3.33
C ILE A 160 12.74 -3.66 4.38
N GLU A 161 12.77 -2.58 5.14
CA GLU A 161 11.79 -2.29 6.19
C GLU A 161 11.39 -0.81 6.20
N LEU A 162 10.21 -0.51 6.74
CA LEU A 162 9.75 0.83 7.06
C LEU A 162 10.42 1.29 8.37
N ILE A 163 10.83 2.56 8.43
CA ILE A 163 11.53 3.14 9.59
C ILE A 163 10.52 3.71 10.59
#